data_23f69c26192664dbb713d07f388ae609
#
_entry.id   23f69c26192664dbb713d07f388ae609
#
_cell.length_a   1.000
_cell.length_b   1.000
_cell.length_c   1.000
_cell.angle_alpha   90.00
_cell.angle_beta   90.00
_cell.angle_gamma   90.00
#
_symmetry.space_group_name_H-M   'P 1'
#
loop_
_entity.id
_entity.type
_entity.pdbx_description
1 polymer ?
#
loop_
_entity_poly.entity_id
_entity_poly.type
_entity_poly.pdbx_seq_one_letter_code
_entity_poly.pdbx_strand_id
1 'polypeptide(L)'
;IPLLDGARDLFAKGYSASLAERNYQSLRSALNPDLNPANSPALFDPQTSGGLLFSVPFEQTQDCLQALHRNQVVNACVIGEVIDRNAMIVV
;
A
#
# COMPACT_ATOMS: atom_id res chain seq x y z
N ILE A 1 4.95 -0.80 1.93
CA ILE A 1 4.09 -1.89 1.44
C ILE A 1 4.96 -3.04 1.00
N PRO A 2 4.71 -4.27 1.47
CA PRO A 2 5.40 -5.46 0.98
C PRO A 2 5.15 -5.67 -0.52
N LEU A 3 6.18 -6.03 -1.25
CA LEU A 3 6.13 -6.31 -2.68
C LEU A 3 6.63 -7.72 -2.95
N LEU A 4 6.14 -8.33 -4.01
CA LEU A 4 6.70 -9.57 -4.53
C LEU A 4 8.15 -9.35 -5.00
N ASP A 5 8.96 -10.40 -4.92
CA ASP A 5 10.34 -10.37 -5.40
C ASP A 5 10.39 -9.98 -6.88
N GLY A 6 11.27 -9.05 -7.21
CA GLY A 6 11.43 -8.50 -8.55
C GLY A 6 10.41 -7.43 -8.96
N ALA A 7 9.33 -7.21 -8.22
CA ALA A 7 8.32 -6.20 -8.59
C ALA A 7 8.92 -4.79 -8.65
N ARG A 8 9.77 -4.43 -7.69
CA ARG A 8 10.47 -3.13 -7.67
C ARG A 8 11.32 -2.90 -8.91
N ASP A 9 12.04 -3.94 -9.36
CA ASP A 9 12.90 -3.86 -10.54
C ASP A 9 12.07 -3.71 -11.83
N LEU A 10 10.90 -4.35 -11.89
CA LEU A 10 9.98 -4.19 -13.01
C LEU A 10 9.39 -2.78 -13.05
N PHE A 11 8.96 -2.23 -11.93
CA PHE A 11 8.50 -0.84 -11.85
C PHE A 11 9.60 0.14 -12.26
N ALA A 12 10.84 -0.07 -11.81
CA ALA A 12 11.98 0.77 -12.18
C ALA A 12 12.28 0.73 -13.70
N LYS A 13 11.95 -0.37 -14.38
CA LYS A 13 12.05 -0.52 -15.84
C LYS A 13 10.84 0.04 -16.59
N GLY A 14 9.86 0.62 -15.88
CA GLY A 14 8.67 1.22 -16.47
C GLY A 14 7.52 0.25 -16.76
N TYR A 15 7.60 -0.98 -16.28
CA TYR A 15 6.46 -1.89 -16.38
C TYR A 15 5.36 -1.45 -15.41
N SER A 16 4.14 -1.30 -15.91
CA SER A 16 2.97 -0.99 -15.12
C SER A 16 1.72 -1.60 -15.77
N ALA A 17 0.70 -1.85 -14.95
CA ALA A 17 -0.58 -2.30 -15.48
C ALA A 17 -1.31 -1.14 -16.18
N SER A 18 -2.06 -1.44 -17.22
CA SER A 18 -2.82 -0.44 -18.00
C SER A 18 -3.87 0.32 -17.18
N LEU A 19 -4.34 -0.25 -16.06
CA LEU A 19 -5.31 0.38 -15.18
C LEU A 19 -4.68 1.27 -14.09
N ALA A 20 -3.37 1.26 -13.92
CA ALA A 20 -2.69 2.02 -12.86
C ALA A 20 -2.98 3.53 -12.95
N GLU A 21 -2.92 4.10 -14.14
CA GLU A 21 -3.23 5.52 -14.35
C GLU A 21 -4.69 5.84 -14.02
N ARG A 22 -5.62 4.98 -14.39
CA ARG A 22 -7.05 5.15 -14.08
C ARG A 22 -7.31 5.09 -12.57
N ASN A 23 -6.65 4.18 -11.85
CA ASN A 23 -6.72 4.08 -10.41
C ASN A 23 -6.22 5.37 -9.75
N TYR A 24 -5.08 5.89 -10.20
CA TYR A 24 -4.55 7.16 -9.72
C TYR A 24 -5.53 8.32 -9.97
N GLN A 25 -6.05 8.48 -11.18
CA GLN A 25 -6.96 9.57 -11.53
C GLN A 25 -8.23 9.58 -10.67
N SER A 26 -8.70 8.40 -10.27
CA SER A 26 -9.88 8.27 -9.39
C SER A 26 -9.64 8.78 -7.97
N LEU A 27 -8.40 8.79 -7.51
CA LEU A 27 -8.04 9.08 -6.12
C LEU A 27 -7.21 10.35 -5.94
N ARG A 28 -6.67 10.92 -7.02
CA ARG A 28 -5.66 11.99 -6.97
C ARG A 28 -6.03 13.20 -6.11
N SER A 29 -7.32 13.53 -6.02
CA SER A 29 -7.79 14.65 -5.20
C SER A 29 -7.71 14.41 -3.70
N ALA A 30 -7.61 13.13 -3.29
CA ALA A 30 -7.50 12.70 -1.90
C ALA A 30 -6.07 12.27 -1.51
N LEU A 31 -5.14 12.29 -2.47
CA LEU A 31 -3.77 11.85 -2.26
C LEU A 31 -2.82 13.02 -2.00
N ASN A 32 -1.74 12.75 -1.27
CA ASN A 32 -0.59 13.63 -1.28
C ASN A 32 -0.08 13.76 -2.73
N PRO A 33 0.21 14.97 -3.24
CA PRO A 33 0.69 15.17 -4.62
C PRO A 33 1.94 14.37 -5.00
N ASP A 34 2.77 14.02 -4.02
CA ASP A 34 3.97 13.19 -4.23
C ASP A 34 3.62 11.71 -4.51
N LEU A 35 2.41 11.27 -4.15
CA LEU A 35 1.93 9.92 -4.43
C LEU A 35 1.31 9.86 -5.83
N ASN A 36 2.09 9.42 -6.78
CA ASN A 36 1.67 9.27 -8.18
C ASN A 36 2.31 8.01 -8.80
N PRO A 37 1.85 7.53 -9.98
CA PRO A 37 2.36 6.31 -10.58
C PRO A 37 3.87 6.30 -10.86
N ALA A 38 4.49 7.45 -11.07
CA ALA A 38 5.94 7.53 -11.30
C ALA A 38 6.74 7.30 -10.02
N ASN A 39 6.28 7.85 -8.89
CA ASN A 39 6.99 7.78 -7.61
C ASN A 39 6.55 6.58 -6.74
N SER A 40 5.31 6.12 -6.92
CA SER A 40 4.69 5.10 -6.07
C SER A 40 3.85 4.11 -6.89
N PRO A 41 4.44 3.45 -7.91
CA PRO A 41 3.68 2.62 -8.85
C PRO A 41 2.91 1.48 -8.19
N ALA A 42 3.45 0.89 -7.15
CA ALA A 42 2.82 -0.23 -6.43
C ALA A 42 1.48 0.14 -5.76
N LEU A 43 1.24 1.42 -5.46
CA LEU A 43 -0.01 1.86 -4.85
C LEU A 43 -1.19 1.85 -5.83
N PHE A 44 -0.91 1.94 -7.10
CA PHE A 44 -1.91 2.09 -8.16
C PHE A 44 -2.06 0.82 -9.01
N ASP A 45 -1.19 -0.18 -8.78
CA ASP A 45 -1.24 -1.43 -9.52
C ASP A 45 -2.52 -2.20 -9.19
N PRO A 46 -3.34 -2.59 -10.20
CA PRO A 46 -4.57 -3.33 -9.97
C PRO A 46 -4.27 -4.76 -9.52
N GLN A 47 -4.81 -5.14 -8.37
CA GLN A 47 -4.60 -6.46 -7.78
C GLN A 47 -5.89 -7.29 -7.83
N THR A 48 -5.83 -8.48 -8.46
CA THR A 48 -6.95 -9.42 -8.47
C THR A 48 -7.05 -10.17 -7.14
N SER A 49 -5.91 -10.52 -6.55
CA SER A 49 -5.82 -11.29 -5.30
C SER A 49 -4.67 -10.73 -4.46
N GLY A 50 -4.80 -9.48 -4.06
CA GLY A 50 -3.84 -8.77 -3.20
C GLY A 50 -3.95 -9.16 -1.74
N GLY A 51 -3.07 -8.61 -0.92
CA GLY A 51 -3.13 -8.73 0.53
C GLY A 51 -4.31 -7.97 1.13
N LEU A 52 -4.62 -8.24 2.39
CA LEU A 52 -5.59 -7.48 3.16
C LEU A 52 -4.94 -6.22 3.73
N LEU A 53 -5.67 -5.12 3.65
CA LEU A 53 -5.39 -3.89 4.37
C LEU A 53 -6.49 -3.69 5.41
N PHE A 54 -6.11 -3.53 6.68
CA PHE A 54 -7.04 -3.24 7.76
C PHE A 54 -6.37 -2.37 8.82
N SER A 55 -7.16 -1.68 9.61
CA SER A 55 -6.70 -0.88 10.74
C SER A 55 -7.06 -1.54 12.07
N VAL A 56 -6.22 -1.31 13.06
CA VAL A 56 -6.43 -1.70 14.45
C VAL A 56 -6.14 -0.50 15.36
N PRO A 57 -6.66 -0.45 16.58
CA PRO A 57 -6.26 0.55 17.56
C PRO A 57 -4.73 0.54 17.74
N PHE A 58 -4.15 1.72 17.91
CA PHE A 58 -2.68 1.87 17.98
C PHE A 58 -2.05 0.93 19.03
N GLU A 59 -2.65 0.85 20.20
CA GLU A 59 -2.19 0.01 21.32
C GLU A 59 -2.25 -1.50 21.03
N GLN A 60 -3.03 -1.93 20.04
CA GLN A 60 -3.15 -3.34 19.64
C GLN A 60 -2.26 -3.70 18.45
N THR A 61 -1.56 -2.74 17.87
CA THR A 61 -0.79 -2.92 16.62
C THR A 61 0.26 -4.01 16.76
N GLN A 62 1.04 -3.99 17.85
CA GLN A 62 2.12 -4.95 18.07
C GLN A 62 1.60 -6.37 18.31
N ASP A 63 0.55 -6.51 19.12
CA ASP A 63 -0.06 -7.81 19.42
C ASP A 63 -0.67 -8.42 18.15
N CYS A 64 -1.35 -7.62 17.34
CA CYS A 64 -1.90 -8.03 16.07
C CYS A 64 -0.80 -8.51 15.11
N LEU A 65 0.27 -7.73 14.96
CA LEU A 65 1.38 -8.07 14.09
C LEU A 65 2.07 -9.37 14.52
N GLN A 66 2.31 -9.54 15.82
CA GLN A 66 2.86 -10.78 16.36
C GLN A 66 1.95 -11.99 16.14
N ALA A 67 0.63 -11.81 16.27
CA ALA A 67 -0.35 -12.87 15.99
C ALA A 67 -0.31 -13.29 14.52
N LEU A 68 -0.21 -12.35 13.60
CA LEU A 68 -0.07 -12.63 12.17
C LEU A 68 1.22 -13.40 11.88
N HIS A 69 2.35 -12.99 12.41
CA HIS A 69 3.64 -13.66 12.22
C HIS A 69 3.62 -15.09 12.80
N ARG A 70 3.03 -15.29 13.98
CA ARG A 70 2.87 -16.64 14.57
C ARG A 70 1.99 -17.55 13.70
N ASN A 71 1.06 -16.98 12.95
CA ASN A 71 0.23 -17.71 11.99
C ASN A 71 0.82 -17.73 10.56
N GLN A 72 2.14 -17.56 10.45
CA GLN A 72 2.92 -17.67 9.21
C GLN A 72 2.62 -16.58 8.16
N VAL A 73 1.96 -15.48 8.53
CA VAL A 73 1.81 -14.31 7.67
C VAL A 73 3.05 -13.42 7.85
N VAL A 74 4.21 -13.95 7.44
CA VAL A 74 5.53 -13.37 7.75
C VAL A 74 5.77 -12.00 7.11
N ASN A 75 5.09 -11.69 6.02
CA ASN A 75 5.21 -10.41 5.32
C ASN A 75 4.26 -9.33 5.85
N ALA A 76 3.45 -9.64 6.88
CA ALA A 76 2.61 -8.63 7.50
C ALA A 76 3.47 -7.52 8.12
N CYS A 77 3.13 -6.29 7.85
CA CYS A 77 3.82 -5.14 8.42
C CYS A 77 2.87 -3.94 8.59
N VAL A 78 3.24 -3.03 9.45
CA VAL A 78 2.58 -1.72 9.55
C VAL A 78 2.98 -0.91 8.32
N ILE A 79 2.01 -0.40 7.58
CA ILE A 79 2.25 0.38 6.35
C ILE A 79 1.82 1.85 6.47
N GLY A 80 1.20 2.23 7.55
CA GLY A 80 0.77 3.60 7.78
C GLY A 80 -0.03 3.74 9.05
N GLU A 81 -0.48 4.95 9.32
CA GLU A 81 -1.30 5.32 10.46
C GLU A 81 -2.50 6.14 9.99
N VAL A 82 -3.67 5.91 10.61
CA VAL A 82 -4.84 6.74 10.39
C VAL A 82 -4.73 7.97 11.27
N ILE A 83 -4.64 9.14 10.67
CA ILE A 83 -4.53 10.42 11.37
C ILE A 83 -5.79 11.25 11.20
N ASP A 84 -6.11 12.06 12.21
CA ASP A 84 -7.22 13.01 12.15
C ASP A 84 -6.78 14.27 11.36
N ARG A 85 -6.74 14.16 10.04
CA ARG A 85 -6.54 15.29 9.15
C ARG A 85 -7.48 15.16 7.95
N ASN A 86 -8.10 16.28 7.58
CA ASN A 86 -8.90 16.36 6.37
C ASN A 86 -8.11 15.83 5.16
N ALA A 87 -8.46 14.62 4.77
CA ALA A 87 -8.22 14.01 3.47
C ALA A 87 -6.79 14.03 2.92
N MET A 88 -5.84 13.35 3.58
CA MET A 88 -4.65 12.88 2.88
C MET A 88 -4.24 11.51 3.42
N ILE A 89 -4.20 10.53 2.53
CA ILE A 89 -3.56 9.24 2.83
C ILE A 89 -2.05 9.48 2.69
N VAL A 90 -1.34 9.41 3.80
CA VAL A 90 0.12 9.37 3.83
C VAL A 90 0.51 7.91 4.04
N VAL A 91 1.23 7.36 3.09
CA VAL A 91 1.73 5.99 3.15
C VAL A 91 3.24 6.02 3.36
#